data_f83651b0f2b2f1e225b23f9340343a1c
#
_entry.id   f83651b0f2b2f1e225b23f9340343a1c
#
_cell.length_a   1.000
_cell.length_b   1.000
_cell.length_c   1.000
_cell.angle_alpha   90.00
_cell.angle_beta   90.00
_cell.angle_gamma   90.00
#
_symmetry.space_group_name_H-M   'P 1'
#
loop_
_entity.id
_entity.type
_entity.pdbx_description
1 polymer ?
#
loop_
_entity_poly.entity_id
_entity_poly.type
_entity_poly.pdbx_seq_one_letter_code
_entity_poly.pdbx_strand_id
1 'polypeptide(L)'
;YQTERIAAYIHPERYADSAGFLILRLKEALAGAGMFGAEELLNIPDAHTDYALVQIIQSYGYGVGSIIILVILAIALRILWIVRHMPRSFGKMLIILAVTLYSVQCLYSILMIFGYLPLVNIPLPFISYGMTPLFLNAILIGLVLSVYRQKGFMSKKIITS
;
A
#
# COMPACT_ATOMS: atom_id res chain seq x y z
N TYR A 1 8.03 -9.24 21.76
CA TYR A 1 7.09 -9.36 20.63
C TYR A 1 7.67 -8.83 19.30
N GLN A 2 8.28 -7.63 19.28
CA GLN A 2 8.91 -7.10 18.04
C GLN A 2 10.21 -7.81 17.70
N THR A 3 11.02 -8.16 18.68
CA THR A 3 12.26 -8.95 18.50
C THR A 3 12.00 -10.33 17.93
N GLU A 4 10.91 -10.98 18.32
CA GLU A 4 10.49 -12.28 17.77
C GLU A 4 10.09 -12.18 16.29
N ARG A 5 9.43 -11.12 15.87
CA ARG A 5 9.08 -10.89 14.45
C ARG A 5 10.30 -10.71 13.56
N ILE A 6 11.33 -10.02 14.05
CA ILE A 6 12.60 -9.85 13.33
C ILE A 6 13.37 -11.19 13.28
N ALA A 7 13.39 -11.92 14.38
CA ALA A 7 14.02 -13.25 14.44
C ALA A 7 13.31 -14.26 13.53
N ALA A 8 11.97 -14.24 13.50
CA ALA A 8 11.16 -15.06 12.59
C ALA A 8 11.33 -14.68 11.12
N TYR A 9 11.63 -13.42 10.82
CA TYR A 9 11.95 -12.99 9.46
C TYR A 9 13.28 -13.58 8.96
N ILE A 10 14.30 -13.65 9.83
CA ILE A 10 15.63 -14.20 9.49
C ILE A 10 15.60 -15.74 9.45
N HIS A 11 14.88 -16.36 10.38
CA HIS A 11 14.79 -17.83 10.51
C HIS A 11 13.34 -18.28 10.65
N PRO A 12 12.50 -18.20 9.61
CA PRO A 12 11.08 -18.49 9.70
C PRO A 12 10.80 -19.93 10.11
N GLU A 13 11.67 -20.87 9.74
CA GLU A 13 11.53 -22.31 10.06
C GLU A 13 11.65 -22.60 11.58
N ARG A 14 12.45 -21.82 12.31
CA ARG A 14 12.61 -21.97 13.77
C ARG A 14 11.40 -21.44 14.56
N TYR A 15 10.62 -20.59 13.95
CA TYR A 15 9.44 -19.94 14.54
C TYR A 15 8.15 -20.35 13.82
N ALA A 16 8.16 -21.55 13.21
CA ALA A 16 7.04 -22.05 12.39
C ALA A 16 5.71 -22.15 13.18
N ASP A 17 5.77 -22.36 14.50
CA ASP A 17 4.58 -22.44 15.37
C ASP A 17 4.11 -21.06 15.90
N SER A 18 4.79 -19.97 15.52
CA SER A 18 4.48 -18.61 16.01
C SER A 18 4.53 -17.58 14.89
N ALA A 19 5.39 -16.55 15.01
CA ALA A 19 5.50 -15.46 14.03
C ALA A 19 5.99 -15.92 12.64
N GLY A 20 6.70 -17.05 12.54
CA GLY A 20 7.16 -17.63 11.28
C GLY A 20 6.08 -18.33 10.47
N PHE A 21 5.02 -18.84 11.12
CA PHE A 21 3.91 -19.51 10.45
C PHE A 21 3.30 -18.68 9.34
N LEU A 22 3.03 -17.43 9.64
CA LEU A 22 2.42 -16.49 8.67
C LEU A 22 3.35 -16.22 7.48
N ILE A 23 4.67 -16.08 7.74
CA ILE A 23 5.67 -15.87 6.67
C ILE A 23 5.70 -17.08 5.72
N LEU A 24 5.70 -18.29 6.26
CA LEU A 24 5.70 -19.52 5.48
C LEU A 24 4.40 -19.67 4.67
N ARG A 25 3.26 -19.39 5.28
CA ARG A 25 1.95 -19.42 4.61
C ARG A 25 1.85 -18.39 3.47
N LEU A 26 2.35 -17.18 3.66
CA LEU A 26 2.37 -16.16 2.60
C LEU A 26 3.27 -16.58 1.44
N LYS A 27 4.45 -17.15 1.73
CA LYS A 27 5.36 -17.68 0.70
C LYS A 27 4.73 -18.84 -0.08
N GLU A 28 4.08 -19.78 0.62
CA GLU A 28 3.39 -20.92 0.02
C GLU A 28 2.24 -20.45 -0.89
N ALA A 29 1.42 -19.50 -0.41
CA ALA A 29 0.32 -18.92 -1.17
C ALA A 29 0.79 -18.22 -2.45
N LEU A 30 1.89 -17.45 -2.37
CA LEU A 30 2.48 -16.81 -3.54
C LEU A 30 3.14 -17.82 -4.47
N ALA A 31 3.83 -18.83 -3.96
CA ALA A 31 4.45 -19.87 -4.80
C ALA A 31 3.42 -20.70 -5.55
N GLY A 32 2.25 -20.97 -4.94
CA GLY A 32 1.14 -21.69 -5.58
C GLY A 32 0.32 -20.84 -6.54
N ALA A 33 0.45 -19.51 -6.50
CA ALA A 33 -0.31 -18.61 -7.36
C ALA A 33 0.30 -18.61 -8.79
N GLY A 34 -0.48 -19.01 -9.78
CA GLY A 34 -0.12 -18.91 -11.20
C GLY A 34 -0.43 -17.53 -11.79
N MET A 35 -0.33 -17.44 -13.13
CA MET A 35 -0.73 -16.22 -13.85
C MET A 35 -2.23 -15.92 -13.72
N PHE A 36 -3.07 -16.93 -13.56
CA PHE A 36 -4.54 -16.84 -13.50
C PHE A 36 -5.12 -17.21 -12.13
N GLY A 37 -4.29 -17.38 -11.11
CA GLY A 37 -4.67 -17.77 -9.76
C GLY A 37 -4.12 -19.12 -9.35
N ALA A 38 -4.36 -19.49 -8.08
CA ALA A 38 -4.02 -20.78 -7.52
C ALA A 38 -5.17 -21.78 -7.75
N GLU A 39 -4.85 -23.04 -7.93
CA GLU A 39 -5.87 -24.12 -8.00
C GLU A 39 -6.53 -24.34 -6.65
N GLU A 40 -5.78 -24.18 -5.57
CA GLU A 40 -6.24 -24.33 -4.19
C GLU A 40 -5.97 -23.05 -3.40
N LEU A 41 -7.03 -22.51 -2.78
CA LEU A 41 -6.94 -21.31 -1.97
C LEU A 41 -6.48 -21.65 -0.56
N LEU A 42 -5.29 -21.22 -0.19
CA LEU A 42 -4.78 -21.36 1.18
C LEU A 42 -5.45 -20.34 2.09
N ASN A 43 -5.91 -20.81 3.26
CA ASN A 43 -6.46 -19.92 4.26
C ASN A 43 -5.32 -19.16 4.96
N ILE A 44 -5.27 -17.85 4.75
CA ILE A 44 -4.29 -16.96 5.35
C ILE A 44 -5.00 -16.14 6.43
N PRO A 45 -4.50 -16.16 7.69
CA PRO A 45 -5.01 -15.27 8.72
C PRO A 45 -4.88 -13.80 8.28
N ASP A 46 -5.88 -12.98 8.58
CA ASP A 46 -5.93 -11.55 8.25
C ASP A 46 -5.76 -11.21 6.75
N ALA A 47 -6.08 -12.17 5.87
CA ALA A 47 -5.97 -12.01 4.43
C ALA A 47 -6.74 -10.81 3.88
N HIS A 48 -7.91 -10.49 4.44
CA HIS A 48 -8.76 -9.38 4.00
C HIS A 48 -8.27 -8.01 4.47
N THR A 49 -7.42 -7.97 5.48
CA THR A 49 -6.91 -6.73 6.07
C THR A 49 -5.50 -6.42 5.60
N ASP A 50 -4.50 -7.01 6.22
CA ASP A 50 -3.10 -6.66 5.99
C ASP A 50 -2.50 -7.31 4.75
N TYR A 51 -3.05 -8.49 4.34
CA TYR A 51 -2.52 -9.31 3.23
C TYR A 51 -3.49 -9.41 2.05
N ALA A 52 -4.38 -8.43 1.88
CA ALA A 52 -5.39 -8.41 0.82
C ALA A 52 -4.81 -8.59 -0.59
N LEU A 53 -3.61 -8.06 -0.86
CA LEU A 53 -2.95 -8.25 -2.16
C LEU A 53 -2.56 -9.71 -2.39
N VAL A 54 -2.10 -10.45 -1.37
CA VAL A 54 -1.79 -11.87 -1.49
C VAL A 54 -3.04 -12.66 -1.82
N GLN A 55 -4.15 -12.36 -1.15
CA GLN A 55 -5.43 -13.00 -1.43
C GLN A 55 -5.91 -12.74 -2.86
N ILE A 56 -5.74 -11.52 -3.38
CA ILE A 56 -6.08 -11.18 -4.76
C ILE A 56 -5.17 -11.95 -5.73
N ILE A 57 -3.86 -12.01 -5.47
CA ILE A 57 -2.91 -12.76 -6.31
C ILE A 57 -3.26 -14.25 -6.30
N GLN A 58 -3.61 -14.80 -5.14
CA GLN A 58 -4.00 -16.19 -5.02
C GLN A 58 -5.30 -16.50 -5.77
N SER A 59 -6.30 -15.60 -5.72
CA SER A 59 -7.60 -15.80 -6.37
C SER A 59 -7.59 -15.52 -7.87
N TYR A 60 -6.86 -14.50 -8.33
CA TYR A 60 -6.93 -13.99 -9.70
C TYR A 60 -5.59 -14.04 -10.44
N GLY A 61 -4.55 -14.44 -9.76
CA GLY A 61 -3.22 -14.57 -10.33
C GLY A 61 -2.36 -13.31 -10.28
N TYR A 62 -1.09 -13.51 -10.65
CA TYR A 62 -0.10 -12.43 -10.72
C TYR A 62 -0.46 -11.34 -11.75
N GLY A 63 -1.23 -11.68 -12.79
CA GLY A 63 -1.69 -10.72 -13.79
C GLY A 63 -2.51 -9.58 -13.15
N VAL A 64 -3.53 -9.94 -12.37
CA VAL A 64 -4.38 -8.96 -11.68
C VAL A 64 -3.60 -8.24 -10.58
N GLY A 65 -2.80 -8.97 -9.80
CA GLY A 65 -1.94 -8.37 -8.77
C GLY A 65 -1.00 -7.30 -9.32
N SER A 66 -0.36 -7.55 -10.47
CA SER A 66 0.53 -6.59 -11.11
C SER A 66 -0.20 -5.34 -11.62
N ILE A 67 -1.40 -5.50 -12.19
CA ILE A 67 -2.23 -4.36 -12.62
C ILE A 67 -2.56 -3.46 -11.42
N ILE A 68 -2.94 -4.04 -10.28
CA ILE A 68 -3.24 -3.29 -9.07
C ILE A 68 -2.02 -2.49 -8.59
N ILE A 69 -0.84 -3.12 -8.53
CA ILE A 69 0.41 -2.45 -8.15
C ILE A 69 0.72 -1.31 -9.11
N LEU A 70 0.56 -1.51 -10.41
CA LEU A 70 0.78 -0.48 -11.44
C LEU A 70 -0.18 0.71 -11.28
N VAL A 71 -1.45 0.45 -10.97
CA VAL A 71 -2.45 1.52 -10.73
C VAL A 71 -2.07 2.34 -9.50
N ILE A 72 -1.70 1.69 -8.39
CA ILE A 72 -1.26 2.38 -7.17
C ILE A 72 -0.03 3.26 -7.46
N LEU A 73 0.95 2.71 -8.17
CA LEU A 73 2.16 3.43 -8.56
C LEU A 73 1.85 4.61 -9.49
N ALA A 74 0.97 4.42 -10.47
CA ALA A 74 0.54 5.47 -11.38
C ALA A 74 -0.14 6.64 -10.66
N ILE A 75 -0.98 6.35 -9.66
CA ILE A 75 -1.61 7.38 -8.81
C ILE A 75 -0.54 8.17 -8.05
N ALA A 76 0.40 7.49 -7.40
CA ALA A 76 1.48 8.14 -6.65
C ALA A 76 2.33 9.04 -7.56
N LEU A 77 2.75 8.53 -8.72
CA LEU A 77 3.54 9.29 -9.70
C LEU A 77 2.77 10.50 -10.26
N ARG A 78 1.47 10.35 -10.53
CA ARG A 78 0.63 11.45 -11.01
C ARG A 78 0.53 12.56 -9.98
N ILE A 79 0.34 12.24 -8.70
CA ILE A 79 0.28 13.26 -7.65
C ILE A 79 1.64 13.94 -7.48
N LEU A 80 2.76 13.22 -7.53
CA LEU A 80 4.10 13.78 -7.50
C LEU A 80 4.35 14.74 -8.68
N TRP A 81 3.89 14.36 -9.87
CA TRP A 81 4.00 15.21 -11.05
C TRP A 81 3.22 16.54 -10.91
N ILE A 82 1.99 16.47 -10.41
CA ILE A 82 1.16 17.64 -10.12
C ILE A 82 1.86 18.58 -9.12
N VAL A 83 2.44 18.04 -8.06
CA VAL A 83 3.12 18.81 -7.02
C VAL A 83 4.35 19.56 -7.54
N ARG A 84 5.09 18.97 -8.48
CA ARG A 84 6.28 19.65 -9.08
C ARG A 84 5.92 20.97 -9.74
N HIS A 85 4.73 21.07 -10.32
CA HIS A 85 4.25 22.26 -11.05
C HIS A 85 3.49 23.25 -10.17
N MET A 86 3.44 23.05 -8.85
CA MET A 86 2.83 23.98 -7.91
C MET A 86 3.82 25.03 -7.43
N PRO A 87 3.37 26.31 -7.25
CA PRO A 87 4.19 27.35 -6.63
C PRO A 87 4.55 26.94 -5.19
N ARG A 88 5.63 27.50 -4.68
CA ARG A 88 6.04 27.30 -3.28
C ARG A 88 4.99 27.90 -2.35
N SER A 89 4.21 27.06 -1.70
CA SER A 89 3.17 27.44 -0.76
C SER A 89 3.07 26.38 0.35
N PHE A 90 2.47 26.72 1.46
CA PHE A 90 2.16 25.79 2.54
C PHE A 90 1.40 24.54 2.02
N GLY A 91 0.45 24.74 1.10
CA GLY A 91 -0.29 23.66 0.47
C GLY A 91 0.60 22.67 -0.29
N LYS A 92 1.63 23.16 -0.99
CA LYS A 92 2.61 22.27 -1.66
C LYS A 92 3.33 21.39 -0.67
N MET A 93 3.75 21.93 0.46
CA MET A 93 4.46 21.19 1.50
C MET A 93 3.58 20.10 2.12
N LEU A 94 2.31 20.41 2.34
CA LEU A 94 1.31 19.48 2.87
C LEU A 94 1.05 18.31 1.90
N ILE A 95 0.93 18.57 0.61
CA ILE A 95 0.77 17.51 -0.40
C ILE A 95 2.02 16.64 -0.48
N ILE A 96 3.22 17.22 -0.46
CA ILE A 96 4.47 16.45 -0.48
C ILE A 96 4.50 15.49 0.71
N LEU A 97 4.18 15.96 1.90
CA LEU A 97 4.12 15.12 3.11
C LEU A 97 3.12 13.96 2.93
N ALA A 98 1.89 14.27 2.49
CA ALA A 98 0.85 13.26 2.29
C ALA A 98 1.27 12.19 1.27
N VAL A 99 1.83 12.61 0.13
CA VAL A 99 2.28 11.68 -0.93
C VAL A 99 3.48 10.85 -0.48
N THR A 100 4.41 11.44 0.28
CA THR A 100 5.55 10.70 0.83
C THR A 100 5.08 9.62 1.78
N LEU A 101 4.19 9.93 2.72
CA LEU A 101 3.61 8.95 3.64
C LEU A 101 2.89 7.82 2.88
N TYR A 102 2.06 8.18 1.90
CA TYR A 102 1.36 7.22 1.06
C TYR A 102 2.32 6.32 0.29
N SER A 103 3.35 6.89 -0.33
CA SER A 103 4.34 6.13 -1.12
C SER A 103 5.16 5.17 -0.26
N VAL A 104 5.57 5.61 0.93
CA VAL A 104 6.30 4.77 1.89
C VAL A 104 5.42 3.61 2.36
N GLN A 105 4.15 3.88 2.70
CA GLN A 105 3.20 2.85 3.12
C GLN A 105 2.98 1.81 2.00
N CYS A 106 2.74 2.24 0.77
CA CYS A 106 2.57 1.34 -0.38
C CYS A 106 3.81 0.49 -0.63
N LEU A 107 4.98 1.13 -0.67
CA LEU A 107 6.24 0.45 -0.93
C LEU A 107 6.55 -0.59 0.15
N TYR A 108 6.37 -0.21 1.42
CA TYR A 108 6.57 -1.13 2.54
C TYR A 108 5.65 -2.34 2.45
N SER A 109 4.34 -2.13 2.24
CA SER A 109 3.35 -3.22 2.13
C SER A 109 3.67 -4.17 0.97
N ILE A 110 4.06 -3.65 -0.19
CA ILE A 110 4.44 -4.47 -1.34
C ILE A 110 5.69 -5.29 -1.04
N LEU A 111 6.76 -4.67 -0.53
CA LEU A 111 8.01 -5.36 -0.21
C LEU A 111 7.83 -6.41 0.90
N MET A 112 6.99 -6.12 1.90
CA MET A 112 6.65 -7.04 2.98
C MET A 112 5.94 -8.30 2.44
N ILE A 113 4.97 -8.14 1.54
CA ILE A 113 4.22 -9.25 0.94
C ILE A 113 5.15 -10.17 0.15
N PHE A 114 6.11 -9.61 -0.59
CA PHE A 114 7.11 -10.39 -1.32
C PHE A 114 8.25 -10.93 -0.45
N GLY A 115 8.21 -10.71 0.86
CA GLY A 115 9.18 -11.26 1.82
C GLY A 115 10.51 -10.51 1.89
N TYR A 116 10.61 -9.30 1.33
CA TYR A 116 11.81 -8.46 1.43
C TYR A 116 11.90 -7.66 2.73
N LEU A 117 10.79 -7.52 3.45
CA LEU A 117 10.72 -6.79 4.72
C LEU A 117 10.01 -7.65 5.78
N PRO A 118 10.31 -7.42 7.07
CA PRO A 118 9.64 -8.11 8.17
C PRO A 118 8.14 -7.81 8.19
N LEU A 119 7.34 -8.79 8.61
CA LEU A 119 5.89 -8.66 8.71
C LEU A 119 5.52 -7.65 9.80
N VAL A 120 4.96 -6.53 9.37
CA VAL A 120 4.35 -5.50 10.20
C VAL A 120 2.95 -5.28 9.65
N ASN A 121 1.96 -5.08 10.53
CA ASN A 121 0.58 -4.86 10.13
C ASN A 121 0.41 -3.47 9.50
N ILE A 122 0.89 -3.32 8.26
CA ILE A 122 0.73 -2.10 7.45
C ILE A 122 -0.14 -2.45 6.25
N PRO A 123 -1.43 -2.11 6.31
CA PRO A 123 -2.37 -2.44 5.25
C PRO A 123 -2.09 -1.64 3.99
N LEU A 124 -2.35 -2.24 2.82
CA LEU A 124 -2.29 -1.55 1.54
C LEU A 124 -3.39 -0.48 1.45
N PRO A 125 -3.05 0.77 1.08
CA PRO A 125 -4.04 1.82 0.91
C PRO A 125 -5.13 1.43 -0.09
N PHE A 126 -6.40 1.70 0.24
CA PHE A 126 -7.62 1.46 -0.56
C PHE A 126 -8.00 -0.01 -0.82
N ILE A 127 -7.13 -0.97 -0.65
CA ILE A 127 -7.40 -2.39 -0.94
C ILE A 127 -7.72 -3.14 0.35
N SER A 128 -7.01 -2.81 1.43
CA SER A 128 -7.19 -3.45 2.72
C SER A 128 -8.50 -3.06 3.38
N TYR A 129 -9.22 -4.07 3.88
CA TYR A 129 -10.42 -3.88 4.66
C TYR A 129 -10.06 -3.47 6.09
N GLY A 130 -10.42 -2.24 6.47
CA GLY A 130 -10.21 -1.73 7.82
C GLY A 130 -10.68 -0.29 7.95
N MET A 131 -11.43 0.02 9.02
CA MET A 131 -11.95 1.37 9.25
C MET A 131 -10.84 2.40 9.40
N THR A 132 -9.83 2.11 10.22
CA THR A 132 -8.73 3.04 10.52
C THR A 132 -7.87 3.38 9.29
N PRO A 133 -7.36 2.40 8.52
CA PRO A 133 -6.62 2.70 7.28
C PRO A 133 -7.46 3.45 6.26
N LEU A 134 -8.74 3.09 6.12
CA LEU A 134 -9.65 3.77 5.20
C LEU A 134 -9.80 5.25 5.55
N PHE A 135 -10.05 5.59 6.81
CA PHE A 135 -10.16 6.97 7.28
C PHE A 135 -8.87 7.76 7.08
N LEU A 136 -7.71 7.20 7.43
CA LEU A 136 -6.43 7.87 7.25
C LEU A 136 -6.15 8.17 5.78
N ASN A 137 -6.37 7.19 4.89
CA ASN A 137 -6.19 7.39 3.45
C ASN A 137 -7.19 8.38 2.87
N ALA A 138 -8.44 8.38 3.33
CA ALA A 138 -9.46 9.34 2.92
C ALA A 138 -9.09 10.77 3.35
N ILE A 139 -8.57 10.96 4.56
CA ILE A 139 -8.07 12.26 5.03
C ILE A 139 -6.88 12.73 4.17
N LEU A 140 -5.90 11.87 3.89
CA LEU A 140 -4.75 12.22 3.08
C LEU A 140 -5.17 12.67 1.67
N ILE A 141 -6.07 11.93 1.02
CA ILE A 141 -6.59 12.31 -0.30
C ILE A 141 -7.44 13.57 -0.23
N GLY A 142 -8.29 13.70 0.80
CA GLY A 142 -9.08 14.89 1.03
C GLY A 142 -8.21 16.15 1.15
N LEU A 143 -7.08 16.07 1.85
CA LEU A 143 -6.09 17.14 1.96
C LEU A 143 -5.48 17.48 0.58
N VAL A 144 -5.07 16.46 -0.18
CA VAL A 144 -4.53 16.66 -1.53
C VAL A 144 -5.54 17.36 -2.45
N LEU A 145 -6.79 16.90 -2.46
CA LEU A 145 -7.85 17.48 -3.27
C LEU A 145 -8.22 18.88 -2.82
N SER A 146 -8.26 19.18 -1.53
CA SER A 146 -8.54 20.52 -0.99
C SER A 146 -7.51 21.53 -1.46
N VAL A 147 -6.23 21.21 -1.35
CA VAL A 147 -5.14 22.09 -1.80
C VAL A 147 -5.15 22.25 -3.32
N TYR A 148 -5.42 21.17 -4.05
CA TYR A 148 -5.51 21.22 -5.52
C TYR A 148 -6.65 22.14 -5.99
N ARG A 149 -7.81 22.09 -5.33
CA ARG A 149 -8.96 22.97 -5.63
C ARG A 149 -8.65 24.45 -5.38
N GLN A 150 -7.93 24.77 -4.30
CA GLN A 150 -7.58 26.17 -4.00
C GLN A 150 -6.67 26.80 -5.08
N LYS A 151 -5.82 26.01 -5.75
CA LYS A 151 -5.01 26.49 -6.87
C LYS A 151 -5.88 27.04 -8.01
N GLY A 152 -7.00 26.38 -8.32
CA GLY A 152 -7.93 26.83 -9.36
C GLY A 152 -8.62 28.17 -9.05
N PHE A 153 -8.89 28.46 -7.80
CA PHE A 153 -9.52 29.72 -7.37
C PHE A 153 -8.54 30.91 -7.41
N MET A 154 -7.27 30.73 -7.04
CA MET A 154 -6.28 31.81 -7.08
C MET A 154 -5.90 32.20 -8.50
N SER A 155 -5.84 31.27 -9.44
CA SER A 155 -5.57 31.55 -10.85
C SER A 155 -6.70 32.39 -11.51
N LYS A 156 -7.95 32.13 -11.14
CA LYS A 156 -9.09 32.92 -11.65
C LYS A 156 -9.11 34.37 -11.13
N LYS A 157 -8.67 34.58 -9.89
CA LYS A 157 -8.71 35.92 -9.26
C LYS A 157 -7.68 36.90 -9.87
N ILE A 158 -6.58 36.39 -10.43
CA ILE A 158 -5.54 37.18 -11.08
C ILE A 158 -5.95 37.64 -12.49
N ILE A 159 -6.87 36.90 -13.15
CA ILE A 159 -7.33 37.24 -14.54
C ILE A 159 -8.48 38.25 -14.52
N THR A 160 -9.17 38.40 -13.37
CA THR A 160 -10.32 39.32 -13.22
C THR A 160 -9.99 40.64 -12.47
N SER A 161 -8.74 40.84 -12.10
CA SER A 161 -8.19 42.09 -11.53
C SER A 161 -7.27 42.74 -12.51
#